data_a6c932bc91aede9ec84d273a76b4e1fc
#
_entry.id   a6c932bc91aede9ec84d273a76b4e1fc
#
_cell.length_a   1.000
_cell.length_b   1.000
_cell.length_c   1.000
_cell.angle_alpha   90.00
_cell.angle_beta   90.00
_cell.angle_gamma   90.00
#
_symmetry.space_group_name_H-M   'P 1'
#
loop_
_entity.id
_entity.type
_entity.pdbx_description
1 polymer ?
#
loop_
_entity_poly.entity_id
_entity_poly.type
_entity_poly.pdbx_seq_one_letter_code
_entity_poly.pdbx_strand_id
1 'polypeptide(L)'
;MKLRQYADRALCALLVMMSVGICQAAEQQRVNIGSLNMTGGKLTRCALGYRTYGTLAEDRNNVVLVTTWLAGRTSDQADMIGPGKLVDTDRWYVVAMDALGNGVSCSPSNSPSAPGLKFPQFGIRDMVKAQHRLLAMYLGIDHAHAIVGISMGGMQALQWAVMYPDFASKVVTIVGTPHPTERDLQAWNAELAAIEHAPGWNNGNYAPGTVFKQLTAVHNGYLWTPERAAANPAGNRPAPGGNVPASTGGQPFSTVDWYRQLQAMTSFDLLRQGDMAALAGKIKAQLLVITSEQDRMVDPAPSKALAAQKRAQLLVLNSDCGHMAPACEADKVNEAVKGFLK
;
A
#
# COMPACT_ATOMS: atom_id res chain seq x y z
N MET A 1 54.69 -7.50 -65.39
CA MET A 1 53.51 -8.14 -65.04
C MET A 1 53.07 -7.53 -63.70
N LYS A 2 51.94 -6.86 -63.69
CA LYS A 2 51.64 -5.85 -62.70
C LYS A 2 50.70 -6.36 -61.60
N LEU A 3 51.19 -6.36 -60.36
CA LEU A 3 50.34 -6.50 -59.17
C LEU A 3 49.61 -5.20 -58.93
N ARG A 4 48.28 -5.28 -58.79
CA ARG A 4 47.45 -4.16 -58.32
C ARG A 4 47.07 -4.42 -56.84
N GLN A 5 47.50 -3.52 -55.99
CA GLN A 5 47.06 -3.37 -54.60
C GLN A 5 45.62 -2.84 -54.59
N TYR A 6 44.76 -3.50 -53.86
CA TYR A 6 43.47 -2.94 -53.44
C TYR A 6 43.52 -2.69 -51.93
N ALA A 7 43.46 -1.45 -51.57
CA ALA A 7 43.31 -1.01 -50.18
C ALA A 7 41.86 -1.15 -49.74
N ASP A 8 41.62 -2.08 -48.80
CA ASP A 8 40.33 -2.21 -48.15
C ASP A 8 40.16 -1.12 -47.09
N ARG A 9 39.22 -0.21 -47.31
CA ARG A 9 38.73 0.73 -46.31
C ARG A 9 37.75 0.01 -45.41
N ALA A 10 38.19 -0.35 -44.22
CA ALA A 10 37.28 -0.82 -43.15
C ALA A 10 36.43 0.35 -42.66
N LEU A 11 35.15 0.31 -42.99
CA LEU A 11 34.12 1.20 -42.47
C LEU A 11 33.67 0.68 -41.11
N CYS A 12 34.22 1.27 -40.02
CA CYS A 12 33.70 1.02 -38.68
C CYS A 12 32.33 1.68 -38.56
N ALA A 13 31.28 0.89 -38.74
CA ALA A 13 29.92 1.28 -38.36
C ALA A 13 29.80 1.18 -36.84
N LEU A 14 29.80 2.32 -36.16
CA LEU A 14 29.39 2.43 -34.73
C LEU A 14 27.89 2.14 -34.65
N LEU A 15 27.52 0.92 -34.24
CA LEU A 15 26.16 0.64 -33.82
C LEU A 15 25.97 1.27 -32.41
N VAL A 16 25.36 2.44 -32.39
CA VAL A 16 24.78 2.98 -31.16
C VAL A 16 23.55 2.12 -30.84
N MET A 17 23.71 1.12 -29.98
CA MET A 17 22.57 0.44 -29.37
C MET A 17 21.89 1.45 -28.42
N MET A 18 20.86 2.12 -28.90
CA MET A 18 19.86 2.72 -28.03
C MET A 18 19.21 1.59 -27.26
N SER A 19 19.64 1.36 -26.03
CA SER A 19 18.92 0.56 -25.07
C SER A 19 17.60 1.29 -24.77
N VAL A 20 16.56 0.95 -25.53
CA VAL A 20 15.18 1.23 -25.11
C VAL A 20 15.02 0.46 -23.82
N GLY A 21 15.11 1.16 -22.69
CA GLY A 21 14.85 0.63 -21.38
C GLY A 21 13.40 0.12 -21.36
N ILE A 22 13.22 -1.15 -21.65
CA ILE A 22 11.95 -1.83 -21.36
C ILE A 22 11.79 -1.69 -19.86
N CYS A 23 10.82 -0.90 -19.41
CA CYS A 23 10.42 -0.82 -18.00
C CYS A 23 9.92 -2.21 -17.60
N GLN A 24 10.85 -3.09 -17.23
CA GLN A 24 10.55 -4.43 -16.77
C GLN A 24 9.85 -4.28 -15.42
N ALA A 25 8.63 -4.79 -15.31
CA ALA A 25 7.91 -4.79 -14.05
C ALA A 25 8.81 -5.39 -12.96
N ALA A 26 9.00 -4.67 -11.86
CA ALA A 26 9.88 -5.11 -10.79
C ALA A 26 9.48 -6.51 -10.30
N GLU A 27 10.46 -7.40 -10.18
CA GLU A 27 10.22 -8.79 -9.78
C GLU A 27 9.73 -8.88 -8.33
N GLN A 28 8.76 -9.78 -8.09
CA GLN A 28 8.29 -10.08 -6.75
C GLN A 28 9.36 -10.82 -5.96
N GLN A 29 9.82 -10.24 -4.88
CA GLN A 29 10.76 -10.84 -3.95
C GLN A 29 10.05 -11.27 -2.66
N ARG A 30 10.59 -12.28 -1.99
CA ARG A 30 10.10 -12.76 -0.69
C ARG A 30 11.26 -13.14 0.20
N VAL A 31 11.24 -12.65 1.45
CA VAL A 31 12.26 -12.96 2.47
C VAL A 31 11.59 -13.56 3.70
N ASN A 32 12.10 -14.69 4.15
CA ASN A 32 11.68 -15.28 5.42
C ASN A 32 12.32 -14.50 6.58
N ILE A 33 11.50 -13.74 7.29
CA ILE A 33 11.92 -12.91 8.44
C ILE A 33 11.91 -13.68 9.79
N GLY A 34 11.71 -15.02 9.74
CA GLY A 34 11.66 -15.86 10.93
C GLY A 34 10.32 -15.82 11.66
N SER A 35 10.35 -16.05 12.96
CA SER A 35 9.15 -15.99 13.79
C SER A 35 8.71 -14.55 14.05
N LEU A 36 7.40 -14.34 14.10
CA LEU A 36 6.79 -13.04 14.35
C LEU A 36 5.80 -13.14 15.52
N ASN A 37 6.01 -12.32 16.56
CA ASN A 37 5.04 -12.13 17.63
C ASN A 37 4.04 -11.06 17.19
N MET A 38 2.78 -11.44 17.10
CA MET A 38 1.66 -10.59 16.71
C MET A 38 0.65 -10.46 17.86
N THR A 39 -0.28 -9.56 17.72
CA THR A 39 -1.32 -9.30 18.74
C THR A 39 -2.05 -10.57 19.17
N GLY A 40 -2.42 -11.44 18.24
CA GLY A 40 -3.18 -12.68 18.50
C GLY A 40 -2.32 -13.92 18.74
N GLY A 41 -0.98 -13.79 18.86
CA GLY A 41 -0.09 -14.92 19.12
C GLY A 41 1.19 -14.91 18.30
N LYS A 42 1.90 -16.02 18.28
CA LYS A 42 3.18 -16.18 17.58
C LYS A 42 3.01 -16.98 16.30
N LEU A 43 3.51 -16.43 15.20
CA LEU A 43 3.72 -17.18 13.96
C LEU A 43 5.18 -17.64 13.93
N THR A 44 5.39 -18.93 13.76
CA THR A 44 6.74 -19.53 13.82
C THR A 44 7.60 -19.22 12.60
N ARG A 45 6.96 -18.96 11.47
CA ARG A 45 7.63 -18.67 10.19
C ARG A 45 6.81 -17.68 9.39
N CYS A 46 7.39 -16.53 9.06
CA CYS A 46 6.77 -15.50 8.25
C CYS A 46 7.71 -15.09 7.11
N ALA A 47 7.23 -15.10 5.88
CA ALA A 47 7.91 -14.49 4.75
C ALA A 47 7.21 -13.19 4.38
N LEU A 48 7.97 -12.12 4.11
CA LEU A 48 7.44 -10.86 3.59
C LEU A 48 7.75 -10.72 2.11
N GLY A 49 6.75 -10.29 1.36
CA GLY A 49 6.86 -9.91 -0.04
C GLY A 49 7.24 -8.44 -0.19
N TYR A 50 8.02 -8.13 -1.20
CA TYR A 50 8.36 -6.76 -1.59
C TYR A 50 8.80 -6.70 -3.05
N ARG A 51 8.82 -5.48 -3.58
CA ARG A 51 9.39 -5.15 -4.90
C ARG A 51 10.28 -3.94 -4.73
N THR A 52 11.33 -3.84 -5.56
CA THR A 52 12.20 -2.67 -5.58
C THR A 52 12.21 -2.04 -6.96
N TYR A 53 12.28 -0.72 -7.02
CA TYR A 53 12.30 0.05 -8.26
C TYR A 53 13.35 1.16 -8.15
N GLY A 54 13.92 1.58 -9.28
CA GLY A 54 14.94 2.61 -9.33
C GLY A 54 16.32 2.10 -8.86
N THR A 55 17.25 3.04 -8.65
CA THR A 55 18.62 2.74 -8.25
C THR A 55 18.90 3.27 -6.86
N LEU A 56 19.41 2.41 -5.97
CA LEU A 56 19.81 2.79 -4.62
C LEU A 56 21.09 3.63 -4.70
N ALA A 57 21.06 4.82 -4.10
CA ALA A 57 22.25 5.68 -3.99
C ALA A 57 23.28 5.06 -3.03
N GLU A 58 24.55 5.40 -3.22
CA GLU A 58 25.66 4.88 -2.38
C GLU A 58 25.46 5.24 -0.90
N ASP A 59 25.00 6.45 -0.62
CA ASP A 59 24.70 6.96 0.72
C ASP A 59 23.33 6.52 1.27
N ARG A 60 22.55 5.78 0.46
CA ARG A 60 21.21 5.26 0.77
C ARG A 60 20.17 6.30 1.19
N ASN A 61 20.40 7.58 0.91
CA ASN A 61 19.51 8.67 1.32
C ASN A 61 18.27 8.83 0.41
N ASN A 62 18.19 8.06 -0.68
CA ASN A 62 17.11 8.14 -1.66
C ASN A 62 16.04 7.04 -1.52
N VAL A 63 15.91 6.43 -0.35
CA VAL A 63 14.93 5.35 -0.13
C VAL A 63 13.54 5.92 0.12
N VAL A 64 12.55 5.45 -0.63
CA VAL A 64 11.12 5.69 -0.38
C VAL A 64 10.40 4.38 -0.17
N LEU A 65 9.70 4.25 0.95
CA LEU A 65 8.86 3.09 1.24
C LEU A 65 7.45 3.31 0.72
N VAL A 66 6.86 2.28 0.13
CA VAL A 66 5.44 2.29 -0.29
C VAL A 66 4.74 1.10 0.34
N THR A 67 3.64 1.37 1.05
CA THR A 67 2.85 0.36 1.79
C THR A 67 1.52 0.08 1.09
N THR A 68 1.07 -1.19 1.09
CA THR A 68 -0.13 -1.60 0.37
C THR A 68 -1.43 -1.26 1.12
N TRP A 69 -2.50 -1.00 0.37
CA TRP A 69 -3.87 -0.82 0.88
C TRP A 69 -4.55 -2.15 1.23
N LEU A 70 -5.78 -2.09 1.75
CA LEU A 70 -6.60 -3.27 2.04
C LEU A 70 -6.76 -4.14 0.77
N ALA A 71 -6.45 -5.42 0.89
CA ALA A 71 -6.45 -6.38 -0.20
C ALA A 71 -5.49 -6.05 -1.36
N GLY A 72 -4.66 -5.02 -1.25
CA GLY A 72 -3.68 -4.64 -2.26
C GLY A 72 -2.39 -5.44 -2.18
N ARG A 73 -1.75 -5.61 -3.33
CA ARG A 73 -0.42 -6.20 -3.50
C ARG A 73 0.54 -5.16 -4.08
N THR A 74 1.82 -5.37 -3.93
CA THR A 74 2.83 -4.47 -4.53
C THR A 74 2.74 -4.42 -6.06
N SER A 75 2.24 -5.46 -6.72
CA SER A 75 1.93 -5.46 -8.15
C SER A 75 0.86 -4.45 -8.54
N ASP A 76 -0.11 -4.21 -7.65
CA ASP A 76 -1.23 -3.30 -7.91
C ASP A 76 -0.81 -1.82 -7.81
N GLN A 77 0.38 -1.58 -7.28
CA GLN A 77 1.00 -0.25 -7.14
C GLN A 77 1.96 0.09 -8.31
N ALA A 78 2.20 -0.83 -9.24
CA ALA A 78 3.17 -0.64 -10.31
C ALA A 78 2.90 0.60 -11.19
N ASP A 79 1.64 0.96 -11.36
CA ASP A 79 1.26 2.14 -12.15
C ASP A 79 1.53 3.47 -11.43
N MET A 80 1.79 3.46 -10.13
CA MET A 80 2.11 4.64 -9.32
C MET A 80 3.62 4.83 -9.10
N ILE A 81 4.44 3.84 -9.47
CA ILE A 81 5.87 3.82 -9.23
C ILE A 81 6.60 3.73 -10.57
N GLY A 82 7.48 4.69 -10.86
CA GLY A 82 8.22 4.74 -12.12
C GLY A 82 8.65 6.15 -12.48
N PRO A 83 9.40 6.30 -13.60
CA PRO A 83 9.80 7.61 -14.09
C PRO A 83 8.61 8.55 -14.25
N GLY A 84 8.69 9.72 -13.60
CA GLY A 84 7.65 10.75 -13.67
C GLY A 84 6.32 10.40 -12.98
N LYS A 85 6.16 9.24 -12.33
CA LYS A 85 4.94 8.82 -11.62
C LYS A 85 4.84 9.41 -10.21
N LEU A 86 3.85 8.97 -9.42
CA LEU A 86 3.62 9.42 -8.03
C LEU A 86 4.90 9.33 -7.20
N VAL A 87 5.58 8.18 -7.26
CA VAL A 87 6.93 8.01 -6.71
C VAL A 87 7.89 7.83 -7.87
N ASP A 88 8.65 8.88 -8.15
CA ASP A 88 9.51 9.00 -9.32
C ASP A 88 10.81 8.21 -9.13
N THR A 89 10.99 7.15 -9.90
CA THR A 89 12.17 6.28 -9.82
C THR A 89 13.44 6.84 -10.49
N ASP A 90 13.35 7.97 -11.21
CA ASP A 90 14.54 8.69 -11.66
C ASP A 90 15.28 9.35 -10.48
N ARG A 91 14.59 9.52 -9.34
CA ARG A 91 15.14 10.14 -8.13
C ARG A 91 15.20 9.18 -6.94
N TRP A 92 14.23 8.28 -6.83
CA TRP A 92 14.02 7.49 -5.63
C TRP A 92 14.24 6.01 -5.86
N TYR A 93 14.92 5.37 -4.94
CA TYR A 93 14.88 3.94 -4.79
C TYR A 93 13.67 3.55 -3.96
N VAL A 94 12.72 2.87 -4.58
CA VAL A 94 11.45 2.54 -3.95
C VAL A 94 11.47 1.10 -3.46
N VAL A 95 11.08 0.90 -2.20
CA VAL A 95 10.77 -0.41 -1.64
C VAL A 95 9.27 -0.48 -1.39
N ALA A 96 8.54 -1.12 -2.29
CA ALA A 96 7.13 -1.42 -2.12
C ALA A 96 6.98 -2.72 -1.32
N MET A 97 6.21 -2.69 -0.22
CA MET A 97 6.13 -3.81 0.72
C MET A 97 4.71 -4.37 0.80
N ASP A 98 4.60 -5.68 0.60
CA ASP A 98 3.34 -6.40 0.79
C ASP A 98 2.98 -6.50 2.28
N ALA A 99 1.81 -6.02 2.66
CA ALA A 99 1.33 -6.11 4.03
C ALA A 99 1.08 -7.55 4.47
N LEU A 100 1.10 -7.82 5.78
CA LEU A 100 0.64 -9.09 6.32
C LEU A 100 -0.80 -9.37 5.88
N GLY A 101 -1.11 -10.60 5.57
CA GLY A 101 -2.46 -11.00 5.19
C GLY A 101 -2.87 -10.58 3.78
N ASN A 102 -1.94 -10.30 2.85
CA ASN A 102 -2.29 -9.96 1.47
C ASN A 102 -2.12 -11.10 0.45
N GLY A 103 -1.86 -12.32 0.93
CA GLY A 103 -1.64 -13.49 0.08
C GLY A 103 -0.24 -13.61 -0.51
N VAL A 104 0.58 -12.55 -0.47
CA VAL A 104 2.00 -12.55 -0.88
C VAL A 104 2.90 -12.64 0.33
N SER A 105 2.78 -11.72 1.28
CA SER A 105 3.37 -11.86 2.63
C SER A 105 2.70 -13.00 3.40
N CYS A 106 3.25 -13.38 4.55
CA CYS A 106 2.62 -14.41 5.37
C CYS A 106 1.16 -14.03 5.70
N SER A 107 0.28 -14.95 5.41
CA SER A 107 -1.16 -14.73 5.33
C SER A 107 -1.93 -15.99 5.77
N PRO A 108 -3.17 -15.86 6.21
CA PRO A 108 -4.07 -16.99 6.43
C PRO A 108 -4.12 -17.99 5.28
N SER A 109 -4.14 -17.50 4.05
CA SER A 109 -4.26 -18.33 2.84
C SER A 109 -2.99 -19.08 2.47
N ASN A 110 -1.81 -18.64 2.93
CA ASN A 110 -0.52 -19.21 2.52
C ASN A 110 0.35 -19.72 3.68
N SER A 111 -0.16 -19.77 4.91
CA SER A 111 0.57 -20.25 6.08
C SER A 111 0.38 -21.76 6.27
N PRO A 112 1.42 -22.59 6.11
CA PRO A 112 1.30 -24.02 6.30
C PRO A 112 1.06 -24.41 7.77
N SER A 113 1.64 -23.66 8.71
CA SER A 113 1.57 -23.96 10.15
C SER A 113 0.31 -23.40 10.84
N ALA A 114 -0.34 -22.41 10.22
CA ALA A 114 -1.51 -21.73 10.79
C ALA A 114 -2.46 -21.28 9.67
N PRO A 115 -3.08 -22.20 8.90
CA PRO A 115 -3.96 -21.85 7.80
C PRO A 115 -5.30 -21.27 8.28
N GLY A 116 -5.90 -20.43 7.46
CA GLY A 116 -7.23 -19.86 7.68
C GLY A 116 -7.30 -19.06 8.99
N LEU A 117 -8.37 -19.26 9.76
CA LEU A 117 -8.57 -18.55 11.04
C LEU A 117 -7.63 -19.01 12.17
N LYS A 118 -6.83 -20.07 11.97
CA LYS A 118 -5.73 -20.42 12.89
C LYS A 118 -4.56 -19.43 12.77
N PHE A 119 -4.49 -18.64 11.69
CA PHE A 119 -3.49 -17.58 11.57
C PHE A 119 -3.72 -16.55 12.68
N PRO A 120 -2.68 -16.20 13.46
CA PRO A 120 -2.85 -15.26 14.56
C PRO A 120 -3.43 -13.93 14.08
N GLN A 121 -4.30 -13.33 14.88
CA GLN A 121 -4.73 -11.97 14.61
C GLN A 121 -3.52 -11.03 14.64
N PHE A 122 -3.51 -10.08 13.74
CA PHE A 122 -2.48 -9.05 13.67
C PHE A 122 -3.14 -7.68 13.53
N GLY A 123 -2.39 -6.64 13.89
CA GLY A 123 -2.80 -5.25 13.70
C GLY A 123 -1.86 -4.52 12.75
N ILE A 124 -2.18 -3.28 12.41
CA ILE A 124 -1.31 -2.38 11.62
C ILE A 124 0.07 -2.27 12.28
N ARG A 125 0.12 -2.25 13.61
CA ARG A 125 1.38 -2.26 14.36
C ARG A 125 2.26 -3.47 14.05
N ASP A 126 1.67 -4.64 13.86
CA ASP A 126 2.42 -5.87 13.55
C ASP A 126 2.90 -5.88 12.10
N MET A 127 2.13 -5.28 11.16
CA MET A 127 2.58 -5.05 9.79
C MET A 127 3.84 -4.21 9.78
N VAL A 128 3.85 -3.08 10.50
CA VAL A 128 4.99 -2.17 10.59
C VAL A 128 6.21 -2.84 11.25
N LYS A 129 6.02 -3.62 12.33
CA LYS A 129 7.13 -4.40 12.93
C LYS A 129 7.78 -5.37 11.92
N ALA A 130 6.95 -6.07 11.15
CA ALA A 130 7.43 -7.02 10.17
C ALA A 130 8.21 -6.32 9.04
N GLN A 131 7.68 -5.21 8.54
CA GLN A 131 8.32 -4.36 7.53
C GLN A 131 9.65 -3.79 8.02
N HIS A 132 9.69 -3.26 9.24
CA HIS A 132 10.93 -2.77 9.84
C HIS A 132 11.99 -3.87 9.93
N ARG A 133 11.60 -5.08 10.34
CA ARG A 133 12.52 -6.22 10.39
C ARG A 133 13.06 -6.57 9.00
N LEU A 134 12.22 -6.57 7.96
CA LEU A 134 12.66 -6.78 6.58
C LEU A 134 13.71 -5.75 6.18
N LEU A 135 13.43 -4.48 6.39
CA LEU A 135 14.31 -3.38 5.99
C LEU A 135 15.64 -3.43 6.74
N ALA A 136 15.61 -3.44 8.07
CA ALA A 136 16.82 -3.34 8.89
C ALA A 136 17.70 -4.60 8.82
N MET A 137 17.10 -5.80 8.86
CA MET A 137 17.88 -7.03 9.00
C MET A 137 18.23 -7.71 7.67
N TYR A 138 17.45 -7.46 6.61
CA TYR A 138 17.61 -8.19 5.35
C TYR A 138 17.99 -7.29 4.18
N LEU A 139 17.53 -6.04 4.18
CA LEU A 139 17.84 -5.08 3.11
C LEU A 139 18.93 -4.07 3.52
N GLY A 140 19.32 -4.05 4.80
CA GLY A 140 20.31 -3.11 5.33
C GLY A 140 19.87 -1.65 5.21
N ILE A 141 18.55 -1.40 5.29
CA ILE A 141 17.95 -0.07 5.25
C ILE A 141 17.51 0.31 6.67
N ASP A 142 18.18 1.25 7.27
CA ASP A 142 17.97 1.74 8.64
C ASP A 142 17.27 3.10 8.68
N HIS A 143 17.17 3.79 7.54
CA HIS A 143 16.43 5.03 7.39
C HIS A 143 15.82 5.14 5.99
N ALA A 144 14.82 6.02 5.83
CA ALA A 144 14.19 6.33 4.56
C ALA A 144 14.02 7.84 4.40
N HIS A 145 14.08 8.32 3.16
CA HIS A 145 13.68 9.69 2.83
C HIS A 145 12.20 9.89 3.12
N ALA A 146 11.36 8.94 2.69
CA ALA A 146 9.93 9.04 2.89
C ALA A 146 9.21 7.67 3.03
N ILE A 147 8.02 7.70 3.62
CA ILE A 147 7.05 6.61 3.62
C ILE A 147 5.77 7.13 3.00
N VAL A 148 5.26 6.43 1.97
CA VAL A 148 4.04 6.79 1.25
C VAL A 148 3.02 5.65 1.38
N GLY A 149 1.80 5.97 1.77
CA GLY A 149 0.74 4.97 1.87
C GLY A 149 -0.64 5.52 1.54
N ILE A 150 -1.46 4.66 0.93
CA ILE A 150 -2.85 4.96 0.55
C ILE A 150 -3.78 4.09 1.40
N SER A 151 -4.86 4.64 1.95
CA SER A 151 -5.89 3.94 2.71
C SER A 151 -5.28 3.18 3.91
N MET A 152 -5.44 1.86 4.04
CA MET A 152 -4.73 1.04 5.04
C MET A 152 -3.20 1.22 4.95
N GLY A 153 -2.65 1.48 3.76
CA GLY A 153 -1.25 1.86 3.61
C GLY A 153 -0.91 3.19 4.29
N GLY A 154 -1.81 4.16 4.22
CA GLY A 154 -1.70 5.44 4.95
C GLY A 154 -1.73 5.26 6.48
N MET A 155 -2.55 4.33 6.98
CA MET A 155 -2.55 3.93 8.40
C MET A 155 -1.19 3.32 8.79
N GLN A 156 -0.61 2.47 7.94
CA GLN A 156 0.73 1.92 8.14
C GLN A 156 1.79 3.02 8.16
N ALA A 157 1.73 3.99 7.23
CA ALA A 157 2.67 5.11 7.19
C ALA A 157 2.62 5.96 8.46
N LEU A 158 1.42 6.26 8.99
CA LEU A 158 1.25 6.94 10.28
C LEU A 158 1.75 6.09 11.46
N GLN A 159 1.50 4.77 11.45
CA GLN A 159 2.02 3.86 12.47
C GLN A 159 3.55 3.80 12.46
N TRP A 160 4.19 3.85 11.29
CA TRP A 160 5.62 3.97 11.14
C TRP A 160 6.15 5.25 11.81
N ALA A 161 5.53 6.40 11.52
CA ALA A 161 5.93 7.68 12.08
C ALA A 161 5.88 7.73 13.61
N VAL A 162 4.99 6.95 14.23
CA VAL A 162 4.83 6.86 15.68
C VAL A 162 5.78 5.84 16.30
N MET A 163 5.96 4.68 15.66
CA MET A 163 6.79 3.60 16.22
C MET A 163 8.28 3.82 16.01
N TYR A 164 8.64 4.41 14.89
CA TYR A 164 10.02 4.63 14.48
C TYR A 164 10.18 6.08 14.02
N PRO A 165 10.07 7.06 14.94
CA PRO A 165 9.97 8.48 14.59
C PRO A 165 11.20 9.05 13.90
N ASP A 166 12.36 8.40 14.05
CA ASP A 166 13.63 8.81 13.43
C ASP A 166 13.92 8.04 12.12
N PHE A 167 13.04 7.10 11.72
CA PHE A 167 13.31 6.25 10.57
C PHE A 167 13.07 6.96 9.23
N ALA A 168 12.10 7.87 9.14
CA ALA A 168 11.81 8.59 7.92
C ALA A 168 11.71 10.10 8.14
N SER A 169 12.27 10.88 7.22
CA SER A 169 12.21 12.35 7.26
C SER A 169 10.84 12.90 6.86
N LYS A 170 10.14 12.17 5.99
CA LYS A 170 8.84 12.58 5.43
C LYS A 170 7.85 11.41 5.46
N VAL A 171 6.57 11.73 5.69
CA VAL A 171 5.47 10.75 5.66
C VAL A 171 4.32 11.31 4.85
N VAL A 172 3.79 10.51 3.95
CA VAL A 172 2.61 10.83 3.13
C VAL A 172 1.51 9.82 3.44
N THR A 173 0.39 10.31 3.93
CA THR A 173 -0.84 9.53 4.11
C THR A 173 -1.91 10.02 3.15
N ILE A 174 -2.40 9.14 2.31
CA ILE A 174 -3.43 9.44 1.29
C ILE A 174 -4.68 8.66 1.66
N VAL A 175 -5.79 9.33 1.94
CA VAL A 175 -7.07 8.78 2.39
C VAL A 175 -6.92 7.71 3.50
N GLY A 176 -5.93 7.90 4.38
CA GLY A 176 -5.72 7.10 5.59
C GLY A 176 -6.29 7.84 6.80
N THR A 177 -6.24 7.21 7.98
CA THR A 177 -6.69 7.84 9.24
C THR A 177 -5.74 7.49 10.39
N PRO A 178 -5.51 8.40 11.38
CA PRO A 178 -4.79 8.05 12.60
C PRO A 178 -5.61 7.20 13.59
N HIS A 179 -6.93 7.27 13.51
CA HIS A 179 -7.86 6.41 14.25
C HIS A 179 -9.20 6.36 13.53
N PRO A 180 -9.95 5.24 13.59
CA PRO A 180 -11.26 5.15 12.96
C PRO A 180 -12.30 5.96 13.74
N THR A 181 -13.25 6.54 13.01
CA THR A 181 -14.49 7.08 13.56
C THR A 181 -15.56 5.97 13.69
N GLU A 182 -16.67 6.25 14.35
CA GLU A 182 -17.81 5.35 14.37
C GLU A 182 -18.32 5.02 12.95
N ARG A 183 -18.26 5.99 12.05
CA ARG A 183 -18.65 5.82 10.65
C ARG A 183 -17.70 4.84 9.92
N ASP A 184 -16.41 4.94 10.16
CA ASP A 184 -15.42 4.01 9.57
C ASP A 184 -15.63 2.60 10.10
N LEU A 185 -15.81 2.46 11.43
CA LEU A 185 -16.09 1.18 12.05
C LEU A 185 -17.40 0.56 11.54
N GLN A 186 -18.42 1.39 11.28
CA GLN A 186 -19.68 0.92 10.68
C GLN A 186 -19.44 0.33 9.29
N ALA A 187 -18.67 1.01 8.43
CA ALA A 187 -18.35 0.53 7.09
C ALA A 187 -17.55 -0.77 7.14
N TRP A 188 -16.48 -0.83 7.92
CA TRP A 188 -15.61 -2.02 8.00
C TRP A 188 -16.30 -3.21 8.70
N ASN A 189 -17.12 -2.97 9.71
CA ASN A 189 -17.94 -4.01 10.34
C ASN A 189 -19.04 -4.52 9.40
N ALA A 190 -19.57 -3.70 8.50
CA ALA A 190 -20.51 -4.18 7.48
C ALA A 190 -19.80 -5.16 6.50
N GLU A 191 -18.55 -4.93 6.16
CA GLU A 191 -17.76 -5.88 5.36
C GLU A 191 -17.47 -7.18 6.14
N LEU A 192 -17.07 -7.08 7.41
CA LEU A 192 -16.90 -8.25 8.28
C LEU A 192 -18.19 -9.06 8.38
N ALA A 193 -19.32 -8.41 8.63
CA ALA A 193 -20.63 -9.05 8.69
C ALA A 193 -21.01 -9.70 7.36
N ALA A 194 -20.73 -9.06 6.22
CA ALA A 194 -20.97 -9.64 4.90
C ALA A 194 -20.17 -10.94 4.67
N ILE A 195 -18.98 -11.04 5.26
CA ILE A 195 -18.19 -12.26 5.24
C ILE A 195 -18.81 -13.31 6.20
N GLU A 196 -19.02 -12.94 7.46
CA GLU A 196 -19.43 -13.86 8.53
C GLU A 196 -20.82 -14.49 8.29
N HIS A 197 -21.75 -13.72 7.70
CA HIS A 197 -23.10 -14.18 7.41
C HIS A 197 -23.27 -14.74 6.00
N ALA A 198 -22.20 -14.77 5.19
CA ALA A 198 -22.31 -15.30 3.84
C ALA A 198 -22.53 -16.82 3.85
N PRO A 199 -23.47 -17.34 3.04
CA PRO A 199 -23.63 -18.77 2.87
C PRO A 199 -22.31 -19.42 2.45
N GLY A 200 -21.86 -20.41 3.22
CA GLY A 200 -20.62 -21.13 2.94
C GLY A 200 -19.34 -20.55 3.58
N TRP A 201 -19.40 -19.46 4.35
CA TRP A 201 -18.24 -18.98 5.12
C TRP A 201 -17.69 -20.03 6.09
N ASN A 202 -18.59 -20.72 6.79
CA ASN A 202 -18.28 -21.85 7.68
C ASN A 202 -17.00 -21.62 8.52
N ASN A 203 -16.96 -20.49 9.25
CA ASN A 203 -15.82 -20.08 10.09
C ASN A 203 -14.47 -20.13 9.35
N GLY A 204 -14.45 -19.62 8.12
CA GLY A 204 -13.23 -19.56 7.31
C GLY A 204 -12.91 -20.84 6.54
N ASN A 205 -13.71 -21.90 6.67
CA ASN A 205 -13.62 -23.11 5.87
C ASN A 205 -14.66 -23.10 4.75
N TYR A 206 -14.36 -22.40 3.67
CA TYR A 206 -15.28 -22.10 2.56
C TYR A 206 -14.68 -22.45 1.19
N ALA A 207 -15.58 -22.70 0.23
CA ALA A 207 -15.16 -22.87 -1.16
C ALA A 207 -14.72 -21.52 -1.75
N PRO A 208 -13.54 -21.43 -2.40
CA PRO A 208 -13.05 -20.19 -3.00
C PRO A 208 -14.09 -19.52 -3.89
N GLY A 209 -14.27 -18.21 -3.73
CA GLY A 209 -15.19 -17.40 -4.52
C GLY A 209 -16.66 -17.35 -4.04
N THR A 210 -17.07 -18.21 -3.06
CA THR A 210 -18.46 -18.24 -2.58
C THR A 210 -18.87 -16.98 -1.83
N VAL A 211 -17.96 -16.44 -0.99
CA VAL A 211 -18.21 -15.27 -0.13
C VAL A 211 -17.88 -13.96 -0.82
N PHE A 212 -16.97 -14.00 -1.76
CA PHE A 212 -16.30 -12.84 -2.35
C PHE A 212 -17.27 -11.85 -3.03
N LYS A 213 -18.32 -12.30 -3.70
CA LYS A 213 -19.29 -11.42 -4.38
C LYS A 213 -20.02 -10.49 -3.42
N GLN A 214 -20.43 -10.99 -2.26
CA GLN A 214 -21.15 -10.21 -1.25
C GLN A 214 -20.23 -9.17 -0.61
N LEU A 215 -19.02 -9.59 -0.23
CA LEU A 215 -17.99 -8.72 0.29
C LEU A 215 -17.68 -7.60 -0.72
N THR A 216 -17.46 -7.95 -1.99
CA THR A 216 -17.17 -6.98 -3.05
C THR A 216 -18.30 -5.96 -3.23
N ALA A 217 -19.56 -6.40 -3.15
CA ALA A 217 -20.70 -5.51 -3.27
C ALA A 217 -20.76 -4.48 -2.14
N VAL A 218 -20.55 -4.93 -0.89
CA VAL A 218 -20.51 -4.06 0.29
C VAL A 218 -19.33 -3.09 0.19
N HIS A 219 -18.13 -3.58 -0.08
CA HIS A 219 -16.92 -2.79 -0.23
C HIS A 219 -17.09 -1.69 -1.28
N ASN A 220 -17.54 -2.03 -2.48
CA ASN A 220 -17.78 -1.07 -3.56
C ASN A 220 -18.84 -0.02 -3.20
N GLY A 221 -19.80 -0.36 -2.33
CA GLY A 221 -20.80 0.58 -1.81
C GLY A 221 -20.20 1.70 -0.96
N TYR A 222 -19.05 1.49 -0.34
CA TYR A 222 -18.33 2.49 0.46
C TYR A 222 -17.21 3.21 -0.32
N LEU A 223 -16.63 2.57 -1.35
CA LEU A 223 -15.56 3.17 -2.15
C LEU A 223 -16.01 4.42 -2.91
N TRP A 224 -17.24 4.45 -3.38
CA TRP A 224 -17.79 5.49 -4.25
C TRP A 224 -18.92 6.25 -3.57
N THR A 225 -19.15 7.50 -3.97
CA THR A 225 -20.38 8.18 -3.59
C THR A 225 -21.59 7.53 -4.27
N PRO A 226 -22.79 7.60 -3.70
CA PRO A 226 -24.00 7.05 -4.33
C PRO A 226 -24.26 7.63 -5.73
N GLU A 227 -24.01 8.92 -5.92
CA GLU A 227 -24.17 9.64 -7.18
C GLU A 227 -23.24 9.09 -8.24
N ARG A 228 -21.96 8.89 -7.89
CA ARG A 228 -20.94 8.32 -8.79
C ARG A 228 -21.26 6.86 -9.11
N ALA A 229 -21.71 6.10 -8.13
CA ALA A 229 -22.10 4.71 -8.30
C ALA A 229 -23.32 4.57 -9.24
N ALA A 230 -24.32 5.47 -9.11
CA ALA A 230 -25.49 5.51 -9.97
C ALA A 230 -25.16 5.93 -11.42
N ALA A 231 -24.26 6.91 -11.57
CA ALA A 231 -23.84 7.38 -12.90
C ALA A 231 -23.04 6.34 -13.71
N ASN A 232 -22.42 5.36 -13.04
CA ASN A 232 -21.59 4.34 -13.65
C ASN A 232 -21.91 2.91 -13.15
N PRO A 233 -23.11 2.37 -13.41
CA PRO A 233 -23.51 1.08 -12.88
C PRO A 233 -22.73 -0.11 -13.45
N ALA A 234 -22.11 0.01 -14.61
CA ALA A 234 -21.55 -1.10 -15.42
C ALA A 234 -20.01 -1.15 -15.50
N GLY A 235 -19.27 -0.63 -14.52
CA GLY A 235 -17.86 -1.00 -14.41
C GLY A 235 -16.84 -0.19 -15.19
N ASN A 236 -17.18 0.90 -15.91
CA ASN A 236 -16.21 1.87 -16.44
C ASN A 236 -15.74 2.86 -15.34
N ARG A 237 -15.49 2.33 -14.14
CA ARG A 237 -14.96 3.11 -13.04
C ARG A 237 -13.44 3.08 -13.13
N PRO A 238 -12.77 4.24 -13.18
CA PRO A 238 -11.33 4.24 -13.06
C PRO A 238 -10.99 3.57 -11.74
N ALA A 239 -10.40 2.40 -11.82
CA ALA A 239 -9.89 1.71 -10.66
C ALA A 239 -8.41 2.10 -10.50
N PRO A 240 -8.02 2.82 -9.45
CA PRO A 240 -6.66 2.76 -9.01
C PRO A 240 -6.45 1.38 -8.41
N GLY A 241 -5.72 0.57 -9.13
CA GLY A 241 -5.52 -0.82 -8.76
C GLY A 241 -6.62 -1.79 -9.19
N GLY A 242 -7.37 -1.47 -10.28
CA GLY A 242 -8.35 -2.40 -10.81
C GLY A 242 -9.57 -2.60 -9.92
N ASN A 243 -10.65 -3.15 -10.44
CA ASN A 243 -11.67 -3.84 -9.64
C ASN A 243 -11.01 -4.55 -8.48
N VAL A 244 -11.68 -4.68 -7.29
CA VAL A 244 -11.22 -5.59 -6.23
C VAL A 244 -10.31 -6.65 -6.85
N PRO A 245 -9.04 -6.72 -6.49
CA PRO A 245 -8.01 -7.16 -7.41
C PRO A 245 -8.41 -8.43 -8.15
N ALA A 246 -8.74 -8.30 -9.42
CA ALA A 246 -8.58 -9.41 -10.33
C ALA A 246 -7.08 -9.66 -10.26
N SER A 247 -6.72 -10.67 -9.45
CA SER A 247 -5.36 -11.08 -9.18
C SER A 247 -4.44 -10.79 -10.35
N THR A 248 -3.43 -9.96 -10.16
CA THR A 248 -2.24 -10.04 -10.99
C THR A 248 -1.67 -11.45 -10.82
N GLY A 249 -1.82 -12.26 -11.82
CA GLY A 249 -1.44 -13.68 -11.78
C GLY A 249 -2.59 -14.69 -11.68
N GLY A 250 -3.86 -14.28 -11.89
CA GLY A 250 -4.97 -15.22 -12.07
C GLY A 250 -5.61 -15.78 -10.79
N GLN A 251 -5.07 -15.48 -9.58
CA GLN A 251 -5.66 -15.97 -8.34
C GLN A 251 -6.45 -14.88 -7.61
N PRO A 252 -7.74 -15.08 -7.29
CA PRO A 252 -8.54 -14.11 -6.54
C PRO A 252 -7.94 -13.85 -5.15
N PHE A 253 -8.17 -12.66 -4.61
CA PHE A 253 -7.77 -12.34 -3.23
C PHE A 253 -8.58 -13.21 -2.26
N SER A 254 -7.90 -13.84 -1.30
CA SER A 254 -8.57 -14.74 -0.35
C SER A 254 -9.44 -13.98 0.64
N THR A 255 -10.70 -14.38 0.79
CA THR A 255 -11.62 -13.74 1.73
C THR A 255 -11.13 -13.81 3.19
N VAL A 256 -10.45 -14.89 3.61
CA VAL A 256 -9.89 -14.97 4.97
C VAL A 256 -8.71 -14.03 5.18
N ASP A 257 -7.96 -13.72 4.12
CA ASP A 257 -6.91 -12.70 4.17
C ASP A 257 -7.52 -11.30 4.32
N TRP A 258 -8.55 -11.00 3.53
CA TRP A 258 -9.32 -9.77 3.64
C TRP A 258 -9.92 -9.60 5.04
N TYR A 259 -10.56 -10.65 5.56
CA TYR A 259 -11.14 -10.68 6.90
C TYR A 259 -10.10 -10.29 7.98
N ARG A 260 -8.90 -10.86 7.93
CA ARG A 260 -7.84 -10.53 8.90
C ARG A 260 -7.31 -9.11 8.73
N GLN A 261 -7.20 -8.59 7.51
CA GLN A 261 -6.81 -7.20 7.29
C GLN A 261 -7.89 -6.21 7.77
N LEU A 262 -9.19 -6.51 7.56
CA LEU A 262 -10.27 -5.71 8.14
C LEU A 262 -10.21 -5.68 9.67
N GLN A 263 -9.95 -6.82 10.30
CA GLN A 263 -9.76 -6.88 11.76
C GLN A 263 -8.56 -6.03 12.21
N ALA A 264 -7.50 -5.97 11.42
CA ALA A 264 -6.37 -5.11 11.71
C ALA A 264 -6.73 -3.62 11.61
N MET A 265 -7.56 -3.24 10.65
CA MET A 265 -8.08 -1.87 10.51
C MET A 265 -9.03 -1.51 11.64
N THR A 266 -10.02 -2.34 11.96
CA THR A 266 -10.99 -2.07 13.03
C THR A 266 -10.35 -1.94 14.41
N SER A 267 -9.22 -2.60 14.63
CA SER A 267 -8.46 -2.51 15.90
C SER A 267 -7.42 -1.40 15.93
N PHE A 268 -7.21 -0.69 14.82
CA PHE A 268 -6.22 0.37 14.70
C PHE A 268 -6.67 1.64 15.40
N ASP A 269 -5.82 2.18 16.26
CA ASP A 269 -6.07 3.44 16.95
C ASP A 269 -4.77 4.00 17.52
N LEU A 270 -4.29 5.11 16.96
CA LEU A 270 -3.11 5.82 17.45
C LEU A 270 -3.43 6.77 18.63
N LEU A 271 -4.70 7.00 18.92
CA LEU A 271 -5.13 7.84 20.06
C LEU A 271 -5.38 7.03 21.33
N ARG A 272 -5.24 5.70 21.29
CA ARG A 272 -5.49 4.83 22.46
C ARG A 272 -4.73 5.25 23.72
N GLN A 273 -3.60 5.93 23.60
CA GLN A 273 -2.73 6.35 24.70
C GLN A 273 -2.52 7.86 24.74
N GLY A 274 -3.51 8.65 24.34
CA GLY A 274 -3.42 10.11 24.36
C GLY A 274 -4.42 10.77 23.44
N ASP A 275 -4.29 12.05 23.25
CA ASP A 275 -5.09 12.87 22.35
C ASP A 275 -4.35 13.14 21.02
N MET A 276 -4.99 13.92 20.14
CA MET A 276 -4.42 14.30 18.84
C MET A 276 -3.15 15.15 18.99
N ALA A 277 -3.07 16.00 20.02
CA ALA A 277 -1.88 16.82 20.27
C ALA A 277 -0.69 15.95 20.70
N ALA A 278 -0.91 14.97 21.59
CA ALA A 278 0.10 14.01 21.99
C ALA A 278 0.57 13.14 20.81
N LEU A 279 -0.37 12.74 19.93
CA LEU A 279 -0.03 12.02 18.71
C LEU A 279 0.85 12.88 17.77
N ALA A 280 0.45 14.11 17.51
CA ALA A 280 1.21 15.05 16.67
C ALA A 280 2.64 15.28 17.22
N GLY A 281 2.79 15.33 18.54
CA GLY A 281 4.09 15.47 19.22
C GLY A 281 5.02 14.26 19.05
N LYS A 282 4.47 13.03 18.87
CA LYS A 282 5.27 11.82 18.65
C LYS A 282 5.84 11.73 17.23
N ILE A 283 5.20 12.37 16.25
CA ILE A 283 5.62 12.32 14.85
C ILE A 283 6.72 13.36 14.63
N LYS A 284 7.97 12.93 14.39
CA LYS A 284 9.08 13.82 14.07
C LYS A 284 9.09 14.22 12.58
N ALA A 285 8.74 13.31 11.71
CA ALA A 285 8.72 13.51 10.27
C ALA A 285 7.86 14.71 9.83
N GLN A 286 8.22 15.32 8.71
CA GLN A 286 7.32 16.18 7.97
C GLN A 286 6.14 15.33 7.47
N LEU A 287 4.94 15.89 7.46
CA LEU A 287 3.74 15.15 7.12
C LEU A 287 2.99 15.83 5.98
N LEU A 288 2.66 15.07 4.94
CA LEU A 288 1.66 15.42 3.94
C LEU A 288 0.43 14.55 4.15
N VAL A 289 -0.71 15.19 4.35
CA VAL A 289 -2.01 14.55 4.50
C VAL A 289 -2.84 14.85 3.26
N ILE A 290 -3.32 13.82 2.59
CA ILE A 290 -4.25 13.94 1.45
C ILE A 290 -5.54 13.24 1.84
N THR A 291 -6.66 13.97 1.82
CA THR A 291 -7.99 13.46 2.19
C THR A 291 -8.99 13.69 1.06
N SER A 292 -10.06 12.91 1.05
CA SER A 292 -11.21 13.14 0.19
C SER A 292 -12.40 13.63 1.03
N GLU A 293 -13.03 14.73 0.63
CA GLU A 293 -14.14 15.32 1.39
C GLU A 293 -15.36 14.41 1.46
N GLN A 294 -15.62 13.69 0.39
CA GLN A 294 -16.76 12.79 0.25
C GLN A 294 -16.43 11.32 0.50
N ASP A 295 -15.33 11.04 1.19
CA ASP A 295 -14.92 9.69 1.54
C ASP A 295 -15.92 9.04 2.51
N ARG A 296 -16.42 7.86 2.14
CA ARG A 296 -17.38 7.09 2.92
C ARG A 296 -16.75 5.85 3.54
N MET A 297 -15.53 5.50 3.12
CA MET A 297 -14.77 4.37 3.63
C MET A 297 -13.88 4.78 4.80
N VAL A 298 -13.28 5.99 4.71
CA VAL A 298 -12.39 6.56 5.72
C VAL A 298 -12.76 8.02 5.94
N ASP A 299 -13.22 8.35 7.14
CA ASP A 299 -13.58 9.72 7.50
C ASP A 299 -12.37 10.65 7.42
N PRO A 300 -12.43 11.76 6.66
CA PRO A 300 -11.33 12.70 6.57
C PRO A 300 -11.08 13.52 7.85
N ALA A 301 -12.04 13.59 8.76
CA ALA A 301 -11.98 14.48 9.92
C ALA A 301 -10.78 14.20 10.85
N PRO A 302 -10.46 12.95 11.25
CA PRO A 302 -9.30 12.69 12.09
C PRO A 302 -7.96 13.05 11.43
N SER A 303 -7.83 12.81 10.12
CA SER A 303 -6.62 13.15 9.38
C SER A 303 -6.46 14.65 9.19
N LYS A 304 -7.55 15.39 8.98
CA LYS A 304 -7.55 16.87 8.97
C LYS A 304 -7.16 17.43 10.34
N ALA A 305 -7.67 16.84 11.43
CA ALA A 305 -7.32 17.23 12.79
C ALA A 305 -5.83 17.00 13.09
N LEU A 306 -5.28 15.85 12.65
CA LEU A 306 -3.84 15.57 12.79
C LEU A 306 -3.02 16.58 11.98
N ALA A 307 -3.42 16.89 10.74
CA ALA A 307 -2.75 17.88 9.91
C ALA A 307 -2.70 19.27 10.57
N ALA A 308 -3.80 19.68 11.16
CA ALA A 308 -3.89 20.97 11.87
C ALA A 308 -2.98 20.99 13.11
N GLN A 309 -2.99 19.95 13.95
CA GLN A 309 -2.16 19.85 15.15
C GLN A 309 -0.66 19.78 14.82
N LYS A 310 -0.30 19.03 13.77
CA LYS A 310 1.09 18.89 13.31
C LYS A 310 1.56 20.09 12.48
N ARG A 311 0.66 20.99 12.05
CA ARG A 311 0.91 22.01 11.02
C ARG A 311 1.47 21.41 9.75
N ALA A 312 0.90 20.26 9.36
CA ALA A 312 1.29 19.51 8.20
C ALA A 312 0.74 20.14 6.90
N GLN A 313 1.32 19.75 5.77
CA GLN A 313 0.71 20.05 4.49
C GLN A 313 -0.59 19.23 4.34
N LEU A 314 -1.67 19.88 3.91
CA LEU A 314 -2.99 19.26 3.73
C LEU A 314 -3.48 19.51 2.30
N LEU A 315 -3.80 18.45 1.59
CA LEU A 315 -4.56 18.50 0.33
C LEU A 315 -5.93 17.86 0.54
N VAL A 316 -6.99 18.61 0.28
CA VAL A 316 -8.37 18.11 0.33
C VAL A 316 -8.88 17.94 -1.10
N LEU A 317 -9.24 16.71 -1.47
CA LEU A 317 -9.83 16.39 -2.76
C LEU A 317 -11.36 16.52 -2.67
N ASN A 318 -11.94 17.28 -3.59
CA ASN A 318 -13.39 17.61 -3.61
C ASN A 318 -14.12 16.89 -4.77
N SER A 319 -13.68 15.69 -5.09
CA SER A 319 -14.28 14.86 -6.13
C SER A 319 -15.47 14.06 -5.61
N ASP A 320 -16.44 13.79 -6.46
CA ASP A 320 -17.56 12.87 -6.24
C ASP A 320 -17.14 11.39 -6.23
N CYS A 321 -15.84 11.13 -6.35
CA CYS A 321 -15.30 9.77 -6.38
C CYS A 321 -15.19 9.10 -4.99
N GLY A 322 -15.51 9.78 -3.90
CA GLY A 322 -15.47 9.21 -2.55
C GLY A 322 -14.05 8.80 -2.14
N HIS A 323 -13.88 7.56 -1.65
CA HIS A 323 -12.56 7.02 -1.28
C HIS A 323 -11.60 6.92 -2.47
N MET A 324 -12.15 6.87 -3.68
CA MET A 324 -11.40 6.77 -4.93
C MET A 324 -10.94 8.12 -5.50
N ALA A 325 -11.20 9.23 -4.81
CA ALA A 325 -10.80 10.56 -5.24
C ALA A 325 -9.31 10.70 -5.59
N PRO A 326 -8.35 10.04 -4.92
CA PRO A 326 -6.95 10.08 -5.31
C PRO A 326 -6.66 9.62 -6.73
N ALA A 327 -7.49 8.73 -7.27
CA ALA A 327 -7.36 8.29 -8.66
C ALA A 327 -8.07 9.21 -9.64
N CYS A 328 -9.24 9.72 -9.26
CA CYS A 328 -9.97 10.66 -10.08
C CYS A 328 -9.23 11.99 -10.24
N GLU A 329 -8.47 12.39 -9.24
CA GLU A 329 -7.66 13.61 -9.22
C GLU A 329 -6.15 13.29 -9.19
N ALA A 330 -5.75 12.24 -9.93
CA ALA A 330 -4.38 11.71 -9.88
C ALA A 330 -3.29 12.77 -10.15
N ASP A 331 -3.53 13.71 -11.05
CA ASP A 331 -2.56 14.76 -11.37
C ASP A 331 -2.29 15.67 -10.17
N LYS A 332 -3.34 16.07 -9.44
CA LYS A 332 -3.19 16.89 -8.21
C LYS A 332 -2.44 16.13 -7.13
N VAL A 333 -2.77 14.84 -6.95
CA VAL A 333 -2.10 13.98 -5.96
C VAL A 333 -0.64 13.79 -6.33
N ASN A 334 -0.35 13.49 -7.60
CA ASN A 334 1.01 13.33 -8.10
C ASN A 334 1.85 14.60 -7.91
N GLU A 335 1.28 15.77 -8.24
CA GLU A 335 1.96 17.06 -8.06
C GLU A 335 2.28 17.33 -6.58
N ALA A 336 1.30 17.15 -5.70
CA ALA A 336 1.47 17.35 -4.27
C ALA A 336 2.53 16.42 -3.67
N VAL A 337 2.48 15.12 -4.00
CA VAL A 337 3.46 14.15 -3.49
C VAL A 337 4.85 14.42 -4.04
N LYS A 338 4.99 14.63 -5.35
CA LYS A 338 6.29 14.98 -5.96
C LYS A 338 6.88 16.27 -5.40
N GLY A 339 6.03 17.28 -5.19
CA GLY A 339 6.44 18.55 -4.58
C GLY A 339 6.93 18.38 -3.15
N PHE A 340 6.23 17.56 -2.37
CA PHE A 340 6.56 17.28 -0.99
C PHE A 340 7.82 16.40 -0.84
N LEU A 341 8.02 15.43 -1.71
CA LEU A 341 9.19 14.56 -1.66
C LEU A 341 10.50 15.26 -2.05
N LYS A 342 10.46 16.38 -2.76
CA LYS A 342 11.66 17.21 -3.04
C LYS A 342 12.25 17.77 -1.74
#